data_f59c09bbe4643ae354d800275217e322
#
_entry.id   f59c09bbe4643ae354d800275217e322
#
_cell.length_a   1.000
_cell.length_b   1.000
_cell.length_c   1.000
_cell.angle_alpha   90.00
_cell.angle_beta   90.00
_cell.angle_gamma   90.00
#
_symmetry.space_group_name_H-M   'P 1'
#
loop_
_entity.id
_entity.type
_entity.pdbx_description
1 polymer ?
#
loop_
_entity_poly.entity_id
_entity_poly.type
_entity_poly.pdbx_seq_one_letter_code
_entity_poly.pdbx_strand_id
1 'polypeptide(L)'
;MAQHAPPARGARLGRAAGARTGSGSTESAVNGVVLLLPGASRFSPGPMRPLARALARAGGAEGLVTHMVIHGGDSAREEQAGWAADEAVRRYGDVPVCLAGYDAGGLAALRAAGHGAVNSVVVIAPCLDAAALADSPEPVKQLSGRQVLIVHGTNDARSDPEDSFRLAARAKKANRSTCRFEVHSDGHGLREHQPEVVALAVDFILGAVSSGRYSRPVTDALAAPPPLGLRMPLASGFGRSLRR
;
A
#
# COMPACT_ATOMS: atom_id res chain seq x y z
N MET A 1 23.65 11.35 8.39
CA MET A 1 22.89 11.72 9.60
C MET A 1 21.42 11.65 9.23
N ALA A 2 20.70 10.61 9.66
CA ALA A 2 19.26 10.50 9.47
C ALA A 2 18.59 11.55 10.36
N GLN A 3 17.90 12.49 9.76
CA GLN A 3 17.04 13.43 10.49
C GLN A 3 15.86 12.61 11.01
N HIS A 4 15.82 12.33 12.31
CA HIS A 4 14.66 11.80 12.98
C HIS A 4 13.54 12.82 12.86
N ALA A 5 12.47 12.46 12.17
CA ALA A 5 11.25 13.25 12.16
C ALA A 5 10.77 13.43 13.63
N PRO A 6 10.29 14.63 14.02
CA PRO A 6 9.75 14.83 15.35
C PRO A 6 8.59 13.86 15.59
N PRO A 7 8.38 13.39 16.83
CA PRO A 7 7.32 12.41 17.11
C PRO A 7 5.97 12.99 16.67
N ALA A 8 5.33 12.33 15.71
CA ALA A 8 3.99 12.70 15.24
C ALA A 8 3.02 12.58 16.40
N ARG A 9 2.62 13.71 16.98
CA ARG A 9 1.77 13.75 18.19
C ARG A 9 0.47 13.00 17.93
N GLY A 10 0.25 11.93 18.73
CA GLY A 10 -0.99 11.16 18.71
C GLY A 10 -1.07 9.98 17.74
N ALA A 11 -0.11 9.78 16.84
CA ALA A 11 -0.05 8.59 16.01
C ALA A 11 0.42 7.37 16.82
N ARG A 12 -0.12 6.19 16.51
CA ARG A 12 0.32 4.93 17.14
C ARG A 12 0.15 3.75 16.20
N LEU A 13 1.01 2.74 16.37
CA LEU A 13 0.80 1.44 15.72
C LEU A 13 -0.23 0.64 16.50
N GLY A 14 -1.23 0.13 15.79
CA GLY A 14 -2.16 -0.83 16.32
C GLY A 14 -1.47 -2.16 16.69
N ARG A 15 -2.22 -3.10 17.25
CA ARG A 15 -1.70 -4.43 17.60
C ARG A 15 -1.08 -5.10 16.37
N ALA A 16 0.09 -5.74 16.53
CA ALA A 16 0.73 -6.55 15.51
C ALA A 16 -0.16 -7.74 15.13
N ALA A 17 -0.24 -8.03 13.84
CA ALA A 17 -0.88 -9.22 13.30
C ALA A 17 0.08 -9.92 12.32
N GLY A 18 0.10 -11.24 12.28
CA GLY A 18 1.00 -12.03 11.43
C GLY A 18 2.04 -12.79 12.24
N ALA A 19 3.32 -12.68 11.89
CA ALA A 19 4.41 -13.40 12.56
C ALA A 19 4.37 -13.19 14.08
N ARG A 20 4.50 -14.28 14.83
CA ARG A 20 4.46 -14.27 16.31
C ARG A 20 5.84 -13.90 16.84
N THR A 21 5.97 -12.69 17.36
CA THR A 21 7.08 -12.35 18.26
C THR A 21 6.71 -12.83 19.66
N GLY A 22 7.10 -14.01 20.04
CA GLY A 22 6.76 -14.59 21.35
C GLY A 22 7.95 -15.31 21.97
N SER A 23 8.22 -15.06 23.24
CA SER A 23 9.22 -15.74 24.05
C SER A 23 8.84 -17.23 24.21
N GLY A 24 9.51 -18.10 23.50
CA GLY A 24 9.39 -19.55 23.67
C GLY A 24 9.44 -20.30 22.34
N SER A 25 10.57 -20.94 22.07
CA SER A 25 10.85 -21.89 20.99
C SER A 25 10.60 -21.39 19.56
N THR A 26 11.68 -21.08 18.86
CA THR A 26 11.79 -20.69 17.44
C THR A 26 11.07 -19.38 17.11
N GLU A 27 11.68 -18.24 17.46
CA GLU A 27 11.31 -16.92 16.94
C GLU A 27 11.41 -16.98 15.41
N SER A 28 10.27 -16.92 14.75
CA SER A 28 10.27 -16.62 13.30
C SER A 28 10.80 -15.21 13.15
N ALA A 29 11.97 -15.04 12.56
CA ALA A 29 12.54 -13.74 12.29
C ALA A 29 11.52 -12.90 11.52
N VAL A 30 11.37 -11.62 11.89
CA VAL A 30 10.53 -10.69 11.14
C VAL A 30 11.30 -10.34 9.86
N ASN A 31 10.74 -10.69 8.71
CA ASN A 31 11.34 -10.47 7.40
C ASN A 31 10.79 -9.22 6.70
N GLY A 32 9.72 -8.64 7.23
CA GLY A 32 9.15 -7.43 6.69
C GLY A 32 7.95 -6.92 7.49
N VAL A 33 7.64 -5.65 7.29
CA VAL A 33 6.55 -4.96 7.99
C VAL A 33 5.60 -4.30 7.00
N VAL A 34 4.30 -4.48 7.22
CA VAL A 34 3.25 -3.78 6.48
C VAL A 34 2.55 -2.77 7.38
N LEU A 35 2.56 -1.53 6.98
CA LEU A 35 1.87 -0.43 7.65
C LEU A 35 0.61 -0.08 6.87
N LEU A 36 -0.55 -0.34 7.45
CA LEU A 36 -1.84 -0.08 6.84
C LEU A 36 -2.34 1.30 7.26
N LEU A 37 -2.55 2.16 6.27
CA LEU A 37 -2.95 3.56 6.41
C LEU A 37 -4.43 3.70 6.00
N PRO A 38 -5.37 3.74 6.94
CA PRO A 38 -6.79 3.85 6.63
C PRO A 38 -7.15 5.24 6.08
N GLY A 39 -8.28 5.31 5.37
CA GLY A 39 -8.86 6.56 4.90
C GLY A 39 -9.29 7.50 6.02
N ALA A 40 -9.76 8.69 5.65
CA ALA A 40 -10.21 9.72 6.60
C ALA A 40 -11.50 9.32 7.33
N SER A 41 -12.38 8.58 6.68
CA SER A 41 -13.69 8.23 7.25
C SER A 41 -13.62 7.03 8.17
N ARG A 42 -14.07 7.21 9.42
CA ARG A 42 -14.28 6.11 10.38
C ARG A 42 -15.41 5.17 9.96
N PHE A 43 -16.36 5.67 9.15
CA PHE A 43 -17.55 4.94 8.71
C PHE A 43 -17.31 4.16 7.41
N SER A 44 -16.24 4.43 6.69
CA SER A 44 -15.88 3.72 5.46
C SER A 44 -14.42 3.27 5.52
N PRO A 45 -14.10 2.21 6.27
CA PRO A 45 -12.72 1.75 6.46
C PRO A 45 -12.11 1.14 5.19
N GLY A 46 -12.90 1.03 4.11
CA GLY A 46 -12.45 0.43 2.87
C GLY A 46 -11.90 -0.99 3.05
N PRO A 47 -10.98 -1.42 2.20
CA PRO A 47 -10.43 -2.77 2.25
C PRO A 47 -9.38 -3.01 3.34
N MET A 48 -9.04 -2.01 4.17
CA MET A 48 -7.89 -2.10 5.10
C MET A 48 -8.04 -3.21 6.15
N ARG A 49 -9.22 -3.39 6.75
CA ARG A 49 -9.45 -4.47 7.73
C ARG A 49 -9.44 -5.86 7.09
N PRO A 50 -10.14 -6.11 5.98
CA PRO A 50 -10.00 -7.35 5.21
C PRO A 50 -8.55 -7.63 4.80
N LEU A 51 -7.82 -6.63 4.33
CA LEU A 51 -6.40 -6.74 3.96
C LEU A 51 -5.54 -7.13 5.16
N ALA A 52 -5.72 -6.50 6.32
CA ALA A 52 -5.01 -6.87 7.55
C ALA A 52 -5.19 -8.34 7.91
N ARG A 53 -6.44 -8.84 7.83
CA ARG A 53 -6.76 -10.25 8.12
C ARG A 53 -6.15 -11.22 7.10
N ALA A 54 -6.15 -10.82 5.83
CA ALA A 54 -5.57 -11.63 4.76
C ALA A 54 -4.04 -11.72 4.87
N LEU A 55 -3.37 -10.60 5.14
CA LEU A 55 -1.93 -10.54 5.39
C LEU A 55 -1.52 -11.34 6.63
N ALA A 56 -2.27 -11.25 7.72
CA ALA A 56 -2.00 -12.03 8.92
C ALA A 56 -2.04 -13.54 8.66
N ARG A 57 -2.94 -14.00 7.78
CA ARG A 57 -3.06 -15.42 7.40
C ARG A 57 -2.00 -15.86 6.41
N ALA A 58 -1.74 -15.05 5.38
CA ALA A 58 -0.84 -15.44 4.29
C ALA A 58 0.63 -15.14 4.62
N GLY A 59 0.91 -14.05 5.32
CA GLY A 59 2.27 -13.58 5.57
C GLY A 59 2.88 -14.07 6.88
N GLY A 60 2.10 -14.67 7.78
CA GLY A 60 2.60 -15.08 9.09
C GLY A 60 3.72 -16.11 9.01
N ALA A 61 3.61 -17.10 8.11
CA ALA A 61 4.62 -18.11 7.86
C ALA A 61 5.90 -17.55 7.19
N GLU A 62 5.76 -16.40 6.50
CA GLU A 62 6.86 -15.74 5.81
C GLU A 62 7.55 -14.65 6.67
N GLY A 63 7.23 -14.57 7.95
CA GLY A 63 7.81 -13.58 8.86
C GLY A 63 7.27 -12.17 8.68
N LEU A 64 6.08 -12.01 8.07
CA LEU A 64 5.48 -10.70 7.83
C LEU A 64 4.69 -10.24 9.05
N VAL A 65 4.95 -9.01 9.51
CA VAL A 65 4.18 -8.32 10.56
C VAL A 65 3.37 -7.18 9.96
N THR A 66 2.10 -7.09 10.36
CA THR A 66 1.18 -6.07 9.88
C THR A 66 0.68 -5.21 11.03
N HIS A 67 0.74 -3.89 10.86
CA HIS A 67 0.17 -2.91 11.79
C HIS A 67 -0.82 -1.99 11.09
N MET A 68 -1.95 -1.74 11.74
CA MET A 68 -2.81 -0.63 11.39
C MET A 68 -2.22 0.66 12.00
N VAL A 69 -1.97 1.68 11.20
CA VAL A 69 -1.59 3.00 11.70
C VAL A 69 -2.86 3.71 12.18
N ILE A 70 -2.88 4.04 13.45
CA ILE A 70 -3.97 4.78 14.07
C ILE A 70 -3.55 6.25 14.07
N HIS A 71 -4.24 7.03 13.24
CA HIS A 71 -4.01 8.46 13.16
C HIS A 71 -4.54 9.19 14.39
N GLY A 72 -3.84 10.24 14.80
CA GLY A 72 -4.26 11.08 15.92
C GLY A 72 -3.51 12.41 15.92
N GLY A 73 -4.05 13.39 16.65
CA GLY A 73 -3.48 14.74 16.69
C GLY A 73 -3.63 15.51 15.38
N ASP A 74 -2.93 16.64 15.28
CA ASP A 74 -3.02 17.61 14.19
C ASP A 74 -1.89 17.45 13.15
N SER A 75 -1.02 16.46 13.30
CA SER A 75 0.06 16.21 12.33
C SER A 75 -0.48 15.71 11.01
N ALA A 76 0.15 16.11 9.91
CA ALA A 76 -0.18 15.64 8.58
C ALA A 76 -0.07 14.10 8.49
N ARG A 77 -0.92 13.49 7.68
CA ARG A 77 -0.97 12.02 7.56
C ARG A 77 0.31 11.42 7.01
N GLU A 78 0.99 12.12 6.10
CA GLU A 78 2.31 11.72 5.59
C GLU A 78 3.40 11.74 6.67
N GLU A 79 3.37 12.71 7.59
CA GLU A 79 4.29 12.74 8.74
C GLU A 79 4.03 11.55 9.67
N GLN A 80 2.75 11.21 9.90
CA GLN A 80 2.38 10.05 10.69
C GLN A 80 2.76 8.74 10.02
N ALA A 81 2.70 8.66 8.67
CA ALA A 81 3.17 7.51 7.92
C ALA A 81 4.71 7.37 8.00
N GLY A 82 5.46 8.47 7.90
CA GLY A 82 6.90 8.49 8.10
C GLY A 82 7.30 8.06 9.52
N TRP A 83 6.64 8.62 10.53
CA TRP A 83 6.81 8.19 11.91
C TRP A 83 6.53 6.69 12.11
N ALA A 84 5.49 6.16 11.47
CA ALA A 84 5.16 4.74 11.58
C ALA A 84 6.26 3.85 10.95
N ALA A 85 6.92 4.31 9.88
CA ALA A 85 8.06 3.63 9.29
C ALA A 85 9.29 3.67 10.22
N ASP A 86 9.60 4.81 10.85
CA ASP A 86 10.64 4.91 11.88
C ASP A 86 10.37 3.97 13.05
N GLU A 87 9.12 3.93 13.52
CA GLU A 87 8.70 3.06 14.61
C GLU A 87 8.80 1.56 14.24
N ALA A 88 8.54 1.20 12.97
CA ALA A 88 8.74 -0.15 12.48
C ALA A 88 10.22 -0.54 12.50
N VAL A 89 11.11 0.33 12.02
CA VAL A 89 12.57 0.12 12.10
C VAL A 89 13.04 -0.01 13.55
N ARG A 90 12.54 0.83 14.43
CA ARG A 90 12.90 0.79 15.86
C ARG A 90 12.49 -0.54 16.51
N ARG A 91 11.34 -1.13 16.12
CA ARG A 91 10.81 -2.37 16.72
C ARG A 91 11.38 -3.63 16.11
N TYR A 92 11.62 -3.63 14.81
CA TYR A 92 11.89 -4.85 14.03
C TYR A 92 13.26 -4.85 13.36
N GLY A 93 14.03 -3.74 13.48
CA GLY A 93 15.33 -3.60 12.84
C GLY A 93 15.21 -3.17 11.37
N ASP A 94 16.30 -3.35 10.64
CA ASP A 94 16.41 -2.99 9.22
C ASP A 94 15.73 -4.06 8.34
N VAL A 95 14.41 -4.01 8.29
CA VAL A 95 13.58 -4.88 7.47
C VAL A 95 12.78 -4.05 6.46
N PRO A 96 12.45 -4.60 5.29
CA PRO A 96 11.65 -3.90 4.30
C PRO A 96 10.26 -3.52 4.83
N VAL A 97 9.86 -2.27 4.60
CA VAL A 97 8.56 -1.74 5.00
C VAL A 97 7.69 -1.52 3.78
N CYS A 98 6.47 -2.03 3.79
CA CYS A 98 5.42 -1.70 2.83
C CYS A 98 4.44 -0.70 3.45
N LEU A 99 4.20 0.43 2.78
CA LEU A 99 3.08 1.32 3.09
C LEU A 99 1.87 0.93 2.22
N ALA A 100 0.77 0.52 2.83
CA ALA A 100 -0.46 0.20 2.12
C ALA A 100 -1.59 1.12 2.59
N GLY A 101 -2.07 1.99 1.71
CA GLY A 101 -3.04 3.01 2.06
C GLY A 101 -4.30 3.01 1.20
N TYR A 102 -5.40 3.44 1.82
CA TYR A 102 -6.70 3.63 1.18
C TYR A 102 -7.16 5.08 1.35
N ASP A 103 -7.77 5.68 0.30
CA ASP A 103 -8.31 7.05 0.32
C ASP A 103 -7.22 8.07 0.71
N ALA A 104 -7.43 8.89 1.72
CA ALA A 104 -6.42 9.80 2.27
C ALA A 104 -5.18 9.09 2.82
N GLY A 105 -5.32 7.85 3.31
CA GLY A 105 -4.19 7.00 3.69
C GLY A 105 -3.36 6.56 2.48
N GLY A 106 -3.99 6.41 1.32
CA GLY A 106 -3.29 6.14 0.05
C GLY A 106 -2.40 7.31 -0.38
N LEU A 107 -2.91 8.53 -0.28
CA LEU A 107 -2.13 9.74 -0.54
C LEU A 107 -0.96 9.88 0.44
N ALA A 108 -1.20 9.62 1.74
CA ALA A 108 -0.15 9.63 2.75
C ALA A 108 0.95 8.59 2.47
N ALA A 109 0.57 7.38 2.02
CA ALA A 109 1.52 6.34 1.62
C ALA A 109 2.41 6.78 0.45
N LEU A 110 1.82 7.43 -0.57
CA LEU A 110 2.56 7.98 -1.71
C LEU A 110 3.59 9.02 -1.27
N ARG A 111 3.18 9.96 -0.41
CA ARG A 111 4.04 11.06 0.05
C ARG A 111 5.16 10.58 0.97
N ALA A 112 4.88 9.61 1.84
CA ALA A 112 5.86 9.04 2.75
C ALA A 112 6.78 7.98 2.09
N ALA A 113 6.56 7.62 0.83
CA ALA A 113 7.32 6.58 0.12
C ALA A 113 8.83 6.83 0.04
N GLY A 114 9.27 8.09 0.19
CA GLY A 114 10.70 8.46 0.20
C GLY A 114 11.45 8.04 1.45
N HIS A 115 10.78 7.56 2.49
CA HIS A 115 11.42 7.09 3.72
C HIS A 115 12.36 5.91 3.43
N GLY A 116 13.56 5.91 4.04
CA GLY A 116 14.63 4.96 3.72
C GLY A 116 14.26 3.49 3.86
N ALA A 117 13.45 3.15 4.87
CA ALA A 117 13.00 1.77 5.11
C ALA A 117 11.87 1.32 4.16
N VAL A 118 11.18 2.23 3.47
CA VAL A 118 10.07 1.88 2.57
C VAL A 118 10.61 1.31 1.28
N ASN A 119 10.29 0.05 0.98
CA ASN A 119 10.62 -0.60 -0.27
C ASN A 119 9.44 -0.70 -1.24
N SER A 120 8.21 -0.66 -0.72
CA SER A 120 7.02 -0.84 -1.54
C SER A 120 5.83 -0.01 -1.06
N VAL A 121 4.95 0.32 -1.99
CA VAL A 121 3.75 1.13 -1.74
C VAL A 121 2.56 0.50 -2.45
N VAL A 122 1.47 0.29 -1.72
CA VAL A 122 0.17 -0.12 -2.25
C VAL A 122 -0.84 0.99 -2.00
N VAL A 123 -1.46 1.46 -3.05
CA VAL A 123 -2.38 2.60 -3.00
C VAL A 123 -3.73 2.18 -3.57
N ILE A 124 -4.76 2.29 -2.76
CA ILE A 124 -6.11 1.86 -3.11
C ILE A 124 -7.03 3.08 -3.08
N ALA A 125 -7.65 3.39 -4.21
CA ALA A 125 -8.55 4.52 -4.40
C ALA A 125 -8.01 5.81 -3.73
N PRO A 126 -6.83 6.32 -4.10
CA PRO A 126 -6.24 7.48 -3.45
C PRO A 126 -7.13 8.71 -3.62
N CYS A 127 -7.28 9.49 -2.54
CA CYS A 127 -7.95 10.77 -2.60
C CYS A 127 -7.01 11.80 -3.23
N LEU A 128 -7.12 11.96 -4.55
CA LEU A 128 -6.38 12.96 -5.32
C LEU A 128 -7.32 14.14 -5.58
N ASP A 129 -6.91 15.32 -5.17
CA ASP A 129 -7.69 16.55 -5.40
C ASP A 129 -7.34 17.12 -6.80
N ALA A 130 -8.28 17.01 -7.74
CA ALA A 130 -8.10 17.47 -9.11
C ALA A 130 -7.79 18.98 -9.19
N ALA A 131 -8.37 19.80 -8.31
CA ALA A 131 -8.11 21.23 -8.30
C ALA A 131 -6.68 21.54 -7.84
N ALA A 132 -6.23 20.89 -6.76
CA ALA A 132 -4.85 21.04 -6.31
C ALA A 132 -3.84 20.44 -7.30
N LEU A 133 -4.21 19.39 -8.04
CA LEU A 133 -3.35 18.74 -9.04
C LEU A 133 -3.22 19.55 -10.34
N ALA A 134 -4.15 20.44 -10.65
CA ALA A 134 -4.07 21.32 -11.83
C ALA A 134 -2.87 22.27 -11.73
N ASP A 135 -2.64 22.83 -10.54
CA ASP A 135 -1.56 23.78 -10.28
C ASP A 135 -0.25 23.11 -9.87
N SER A 136 -0.32 21.96 -9.19
CA SER A 136 0.85 21.24 -8.68
C SER A 136 0.61 19.72 -8.66
N PRO A 137 1.04 19.01 -9.70
CA PRO A 137 0.86 17.56 -9.77
C PRO A 137 1.57 16.85 -8.61
N GLU A 138 0.89 15.84 -8.01
CA GLU A 138 1.46 15.05 -6.92
C GLU A 138 2.87 14.52 -7.29
N PRO A 139 3.89 14.75 -6.45
CA PRO A 139 5.26 14.32 -6.73
C PRO A 139 5.37 12.82 -6.96
N VAL A 140 6.35 12.40 -7.77
CA VAL A 140 6.65 10.98 -8.03
C VAL A 140 8.11 10.60 -7.76
N LYS A 141 8.98 11.56 -7.46
CA LYS A 141 10.40 11.30 -7.18
C LYS A 141 10.62 10.36 -6.00
N GLN A 142 9.80 10.48 -4.96
CA GLN A 142 9.86 9.65 -3.76
C GLN A 142 9.52 8.17 -4.04
N LEU A 143 8.90 7.87 -5.18
CA LEU A 143 8.60 6.50 -5.62
C LEU A 143 9.79 5.83 -6.30
N SER A 144 10.87 6.55 -6.58
CA SER A 144 12.05 6.00 -7.26
C SER A 144 12.65 4.84 -6.47
N GLY A 145 12.88 3.71 -7.13
CA GLY A 145 13.39 2.49 -6.51
C GLY A 145 12.38 1.72 -5.64
N ARG A 146 11.10 2.13 -5.59
CA ARG A 146 10.04 1.44 -4.85
C ARG A 146 9.22 0.54 -5.76
N GLN A 147 8.70 -0.55 -5.21
CA GLN A 147 7.65 -1.34 -5.87
C GLN A 147 6.31 -0.63 -5.66
N VAL A 148 5.57 -0.30 -6.71
CA VAL A 148 4.35 0.51 -6.59
C VAL A 148 3.17 -0.17 -7.26
N LEU A 149 2.11 -0.40 -6.48
CA LEU A 149 0.80 -0.85 -6.95
C LEU A 149 -0.24 0.24 -6.68
N ILE A 150 -0.99 0.60 -7.72
CA ILE A 150 -2.17 1.48 -7.60
C ILE A 150 -3.40 0.67 -8.02
N VAL A 151 -4.48 0.75 -7.25
CA VAL A 151 -5.78 0.11 -7.55
C VAL A 151 -6.87 1.15 -7.48
N HIS A 152 -7.74 1.24 -8.50
CA HIS A 152 -8.81 2.23 -8.53
C HIS A 152 -10.07 1.66 -9.18
N GLY A 153 -11.24 1.97 -8.62
CA GLY A 153 -12.54 1.64 -9.19
C GLY A 153 -12.89 2.57 -10.34
N THR A 154 -13.40 2.03 -11.46
CA THR A 154 -13.70 2.86 -12.65
C THR A 154 -14.91 3.77 -12.46
N ASN A 155 -15.78 3.48 -11.48
CA ASN A 155 -16.97 4.27 -11.15
C ASN A 155 -16.78 5.08 -9.84
N ASP A 156 -15.54 5.42 -9.49
CA ASP A 156 -15.26 6.23 -8.31
C ASP A 156 -15.70 7.68 -8.55
N ALA A 157 -16.79 8.10 -7.87
CA ALA A 157 -17.33 9.44 -7.94
C ALA A 157 -16.71 10.43 -6.93
N ARG A 158 -15.80 9.97 -6.06
CA ARG A 158 -15.13 10.80 -5.04
C ARG A 158 -13.76 11.28 -5.46
N SER A 159 -13.04 10.41 -6.18
CA SER A 159 -11.72 10.70 -6.70
C SER A 159 -11.65 10.16 -8.12
N ASP A 160 -11.42 11.03 -9.09
CA ASP A 160 -11.39 10.64 -10.49
C ASP A 160 -10.33 9.55 -10.74
N PRO A 161 -10.72 8.37 -11.25
CA PRO A 161 -9.77 7.31 -11.60
C PRO A 161 -8.70 7.76 -12.60
N GLU A 162 -9.01 8.76 -13.44
CA GLU A 162 -8.08 9.31 -14.41
C GLU A 162 -6.92 10.06 -13.75
N ASP A 163 -7.13 10.68 -12.58
CA ASP A 163 -6.04 11.31 -11.83
C ASP A 163 -5.03 10.29 -11.33
N SER A 164 -5.50 9.13 -10.85
CA SER A 164 -4.60 8.05 -10.47
C SER A 164 -3.88 7.43 -11.67
N PHE A 165 -4.51 7.42 -12.84
CA PHE A 165 -3.84 6.98 -14.07
C PHE A 165 -2.74 7.97 -14.49
N ARG A 166 -3.02 9.29 -14.47
CA ARG A 166 -2.01 10.33 -14.75
C ARG A 166 -0.83 10.26 -13.79
N LEU A 167 -1.11 10.03 -12.48
CA LEU A 167 -0.08 9.81 -11.47
C LEU A 167 0.75 8.56 -11.81
N ALA A 168 0.11 7.43 -12.07
CA ALA A 168 0.77 6.18 -12.43
C ALA A 168 1.63 6.31 -13.70
N ALA A 169 1.15 7.05 -14.71
CA ALA A 169 1.90 7.29 -15.95
C ALA A 169 3.18 8.10 -15.70
N ARG A 170 3.13 9.11 -14.84
CA ARG A 170 4.32 9.88 -14.43
C ARG A 170 5.26 9.03 -13.58
N ALA A 171 4.69 8.27 -12.63
CA ALA A 171 5.47 7.37 -11.78
C ALA A 171 6.19 6.29 -12.59
N LYS A 172 5.52 5.65 -13.56
CA LYS A 172 6.10 4.60 -14.41
C LYS A 172 7.26 5.10 -15.27
N LYS A 173 7.24 6.36 -15.71
CA LYS A 173 8.37 6.99 -16.44
C LYS A 173 9.61 7.13 -15.55
N ALA A 174 9.42 7.46 -14.27
CA ALA A 174 10.51 7.61 -13.30
C ALA A 174 10.92 6.28 -12.64
N ASN A 175 9.99 5.34 -12.55
CA ASN A 175 10.17 4.07 -11.87
C ASN A 175 9.38 2.95 -12.58
N ARG A 176 10.08 2.08 -13.29
CA ARG A 176 9.47 0.98 -14.05
C ARG A 176 8.70 -0.01 -13.17
N SER A 177 9.07 -0.13 -11.90
CA SER A 177 8.41 -1.01 -10.92
C SER A 177 7.07 -0.46 -10.43
N THR A 178 6.33 0.20 -11.31
CA THR A 178 4.98 0.74 -11.06
C THR A 178 3.97 0.00 -11.91
N CYS A 179 2.87 -0.46 -11.32
CA CYS A 179 1.72 -0.99 -12.04
C CYS A 179 0.40 -0.43 -11.47
N ARG A 180 -0.66 -0.47 -12.28
CA ARG A 180 -1.99 -0.01 -11.88
C ARG A 180 -3.06 -0.95 -12.40
N PHE A 181 -4.03 -1.23 -11.54
CA PHE A 181 -5.19 -2.06 -11.88
C PHE A 181 -6.48 -1.25 -11.76
N GLU A 182 -7.39 -1.52 -12.69
CA GLU A 182 -8.74 -0.97 -12.72
C GLU A 182 -9.75 -2.02 -12.26
N VAL A 183 -10.62 -1.61 -11.34
CA VAL A 183 -11.72 -2.44 -10.84
C VAL A 183 -12.99 -1.95 -11.53
N HIS A 184 -13.37 -2.65 -12.58
CA HIS A 184 -14.52 -2.25 -13.42
C HIS A 184 -15.82 -2.27 -12.62
N SER A 185 -16.68 -1.28 -12.90
CA SER A 185 -18.01 -1.10 -12.30
C SER A 185 -18.01 -0.86 -10.79
N ASP A 186 -16.85 -0.79 -10.14
CA ASP A 186 -16.77 -0.53 -8.70
C ASP A 186 -16.44 0.94 -8.40
N GLY A 187 -16.96 1.44 -7.29
CA GLY A 187 -16.77 2.82 -6.83
C GLY A 187 -15.63 2.95 -5.82
N HIS A 188 -15.58 4.09 -5.13
CA HIS A 188 -14.53 4.44 -4.16
C HIS A 188 -14.29 3.37 -3.09
N GLY A 189 -15.36 2.75 -2.59
CA GLY A 189 -15.28 1.73 -1.53
C GLY A 189 -14.78 0.37 -1.98
N LEU A 190 -14.71 0.09 -3.27
CA LEU A 190 -14.30 -1.19 -3.86
C LEU A 190 -15.01 -2.39 -3.21
N ARG A 191 -16.34 -2.27 -3.03
CA ARG A 191 -17.13 -3.22 -2.24
C ARG A 191 -17.52 -4.48 -2.99
N GLU A 192 -17.78 -4.32 -4.29
CA GLU A 192 -18.25 -5.42 -5.14
C GLU A 192 -17.12 -6.42 -5.43
N HIS A 193 -15.90 -5.93 -5.58
CA HIS A 193 -14.71 -6.74 -5.88
C HIS A 193 -13.67 -6.71 -4.75
N GLN A 194 -14.11 -6.46 -3.52
CA GLN A 194 -13.21 -6.36 -2.36
C GLN A 194 -12.33 -7.61 -2.16
N PRO A 195 -12.83 -8.84 -2.33
CA PRO A 195 -11.98 -10.04 -2.23
C PRO A 195 -10.84 -10.06 -3.24
N GLU A 196 -11.08 -9.65 -4.48
CA GLU A 196 -10.10 -9.59 -5.57
C GLU A 196 -9.07 -8.50 -5.31
N VAL A 197 -9.50 -7.32 -4.87
CA VAL A 197 -8.62 -6.20 -4.48
C VAL A 197 -7.70 -6.61 -3.34
N VAL A 198 -8.24 -7.28 -2.33
CA VAL A 198 -7.45 -7.78 -1.20
C VAL A 198 -6.46 -8.84 -1.65
N ALA A 199 -6.87 -9.78 -2.51
CA ALA A 199 -6.00 -10.82 -3.04
C ALA A 199 -4.84 -10.24 -3.87
N LEU A 200 -5.13 -9.25 -4.72
CA LEU A 200 -4.12 -8.53 -5.50
C LEU A 200 -3.12 -7.80 -4.60
N ALA A 201 -3.61 -7.09 -3.58
CA ALA A 201 -2.76 -6.38 -2.64
C ALA A 201 -1.86 -7.34 -1.84
N VAL A 202 -2.41 -8.48 -1.40
CA VAL A 202 -1.63 -9.53 -0.69
C VAL A 202 -0.55 -10.11 -1.60
N ASP A 203 -0.90 -10.50 -2.84
CA ASP A 203 0.07 -11.05 -3.81
C ASP A 203 1.22 -10.05 -4.05
N PHE A 204 0.88 -8.79 -4.29
CA PHE A 204 1.87 -7.75 -4.51
C PHE A 204 2.76 -7.52 -3.27
N ILE A 205 2.18 -7.41 -2.08
CA ILE A 205 2.92 -7.17 -0.84
C ILE A 205 3.87 -8.33 -0.54
N LEU A 206 3.40 -9.57 -0.63
CA LEU A 206 4.25 -10.75 -0.39
C LEU A 206 5.38 -10.83 -1.43
N GLY A 207 5.09 -10.53 -2.69
CA GLY A 207 6.11 -10.45 -3.73
C GLY A 207 7.17 -9.38 -3.46
N ALA A 208 6.74 -8.19 -3.02
CA ALA A 208 7.62 -7.05 -2.80
C ALA A 208 8.48 -7.16 -1.54
N VAL A 209 7.93 -7.77 -0.46
CA VAL A 209 8.54 -7.74 0.87
C VAL A 209 9.23 -9.06 1.23
N SER A 210 8.79 -10.18 0.65
CA SER A 210 9.26 -11.50 1.06
C SER A 210 9.81 -12.32 -0.11
N SER A 211 8.94 -12.76 -1.04
CA SER A 211 9.30 -13.84 -1.98
C SER A 211 10.03 -13.39 -3.24
N GLY A 212 9.98 -12.10 -3.59
CA GLY A 212 10.44 -11.57 -4.87
C GLY A 212 9.62 -12.08 -6.08
N ARG A 213 8.54 -12.82 -5.85
CA ARG A 213 7.71 -13.43 -6.89
C ARG A 213 6.27 -12.93 -6.83
N TYR A 214 5.76 -12.54 -7.97
CA TYR A 214 4.39 -12.07 -8.17
C TYR A 214 3.59 -13.08 -8.98
N SER A 215 2.27 -13.03 -8.86
CA SER A 215 1.41 -13.71 -9.83
C SER A 215 1.64 -13.18 -11.25
N ARG A 216 1.26 -13.99 -12.24
CA ARG A 216 1.43 -13.61 -13.64
C ARG A 216 0.78 -12.26 -13.99
N PRO A 217 -0.47 -11.95 -13.57
CA PRO A 217 -1.06 -10.63 -13.88
C PRO A 217 -0.26 -9.45 -13.35
N VAL A 218 0.32 -9.57 -12.15
CA VAL A 218 1.17 -8.51 -11.57
C VAL A 218 2.50 -8.43 -12.32
N THR A 219 3.13 -9.55 -12.64
CA THR A 219 4.36 -9.60 -13.43
C THR A 219 4.16 -8.96 -14.80
N ASP A 220 3.07 -9.32 -15.50
CA ASP A 220 2.74 -8.78 -16.82
C ASP A 220 2.47 -7.26 -16.74
N ALA A 221 1.77 -6.78 -15.69
CA ALA A 221 1.52 -5.36 -15.46
C ALA A 221 2.81 -4.56 -15.19
N LEU A 222 3.73 -5.13 -14.42
CA LEU A 222 5.03 -4.50 -14.15
C LEU A 222 5.90 -4.43 -15.41
N ALA A 223 5.90 -5.48 -16.24
CA ALA A 223 6.69 -5.57 -17.46
C ALA A 223 6.10 -4.73 -18.61
N ALA A 224 4.78 -4.55 -18.67
CA ALA A 224 4.11 -3.87 -19.76
C ALA A 224 4.45 -2.37 -19.80
N PRO A 225 4.68 -1.80 -21.01
CA PRO A 225 4.86 -0.37 -21.16
C PRO A 225 3.53 0.39 -20.96
N PRO A 226 3.59 1.69 -20.58
CA PRO A 226 2.39 2.53 -20.57
C PRO A 226 1.76 2.62 -21.98
N PRO A 227 0.41 2.63 -22.10
CA PRO A 227 -0.57 2.62 -21.01
C PRO A 227 -0.98 1.22 -20.53
N LEU A 228 -0.50 0.14 -21.19
CA LEU A 228 -1.00 -1.23 -20.96
C LEU A 228 -0.85 -1.69 -19.50
N GLY A 229 0.31 -1.53 -18.90
CA GLY A 229 0.56 -1.90 -17.50
C GLY A 229 -0.11 -1.00 -16.47
N LEU A 230 -0.88 0.01 -16.90
CA LEU A 230 -1.53 1.02 -16.05
C LEU A 230 -3.06 1.05 -16.18
N ARG A 231 -3.60 0.26 -17.11
CA ARG A 231 -5.05 0.04 -17.28
C ARG A 231 -5.37 -1.46 -17.26
N MET A 232 -4.68 -2.19 -16.38
CA MET A 232 -4.89 -3.63 -16.23
C MET A 232 -6.25 -3.88 -15.57
N PRO A 233 -7.15 -4.62 -16.20
CA PRO A 233 -8.40 -4.98 -15.56
C PRO A 233 -8.14 -5.99 -14.44
N LEU A 234 -8.72 -5.76 -13.26
CA LEU A 234 -8.74 -6.77 -12.22
C LEU A 234 -9.79 -7.82 -12.54
N ALA A 235 -9.35 -9.04 -12.85
CA ALA A 235 -10.25 -10.12 -13.22
C ALA A 235 -11.12 -10.57 -12.05
N SER A 236 -12.41 -10.80 -12.32
CA SER A 236 -13.32 -11.42 -11.36
C SER A 236 -12.76 -12.79 -10.94
N GLY A 237 -12.78 -13.06 -9.64
CA GLY A 237 -12.21 -14.29 -9.09
C GLY A 237 -10.69 -14.30 -8.98
N PHE A 238 -10.01 -13.16 -9.18
CA PHE A 238 -8.59 -13.02 -8.86
C PHE A 238 -8.34 -13.50 -7.42
N GLY A 239 -7.29 -14.29 -7.23
CA GLY A 239 -6.97 -14.90 -5.94
C GLY A 239 -7.53 -16.30 -5.74
N ARG A 240 -8.57 -16.74 -6.49
CA ARG A 240 -9.06 -18.14 -6.41
C ARG A 240 -8.03 -19.12 -6.96
N SER A 241 -7.30 -18.71 -7.99
CA SER A 241 -6.21 -19.48 -8.60
C SER A 241 -4.86 -19.34 -7.88
N LEU A 242 -4.74 -18.41 -6.93
CA LEU A 242 -3.51 -18.16 -6.17
C LEU A 242 -3.38 -19.05 -4.91
N ARG A 243 -4.34 -19.95 -4.68
CA ARG A 243 -4.23 -20.94 -3.59
C ARG A 243 -3.05 -21.85 -3.90
N ARG A 244 -1.97 -21.59 -3.23
CA ARG A 244 -0.78 -22.46 -3.12
C ARG A 244 -1.02 -23.54 -2.08
#